data_1e1506eb713b674ad40387f1e42bccbc
#
_entry.id   1e1506eb713b674ad40387f1e42bccbc
#
_cell.length_a   1.000
_cell.length_b   1.000
_cell.length_c   1.000
_cell.angle_alpha   90.00
_cell.angle_beta   90.00
_cell.angle_gamma   90.00
#
_symmetry.space_group_name_H-M   'P 1'
#
loop_
_entity.id
_entity.type
_entity.pdbx_description
1 polymer ?
#
loop_
_entity_poly.entity_id
_entity_poly.type
_entity_poly.pdbx_seq_one_letter_code
_entity_poly.pdbx_strand_id
1 'polypeptide(L)'
;VYKWEARLSQPELSTIMELADFFDTSVDALLGFEFRDNRLSAQAARLREYCIAHDRSGLQEAEKALKKYPHTFDIMYGAANLYFVFATESHDERLCRRALELMEGTLVLIAQNTDPKINESILYGKIAKIRIALGETEQALALLKAHNAGGMFSDVIALTLAGDLKRADEAHIYLADALLLNTAKLVQIALGYVNAYFIKKQFSLAAEMLNWAAGTLSGLKNGNEPCFLDKVTAMFGACLAYAQLEMGDEAAARASLKRAKGT
;
A
#
# COMPACT_ATOMS: atom_id res chain seq x y z
N VAL A 1 36.59 -39.87 -8.53
CA VAL A 1 36.33 -38.87 -7.45
C VAL A 1 37.39 -37.77 -7.51
N TYR A 2 38.73 -38.04 -7.43
CA TYR A 2 39.79 -37.01 -7.41
C TYR A 2 39.68 -35.94 -8.51
N LYS A 3 39.38 -36.32 -9.76
CA LYS A 3 39.21 -35.36 -10.87
C LYS A 3 37.96 -34.45 -10.69
N TRP A 4 36.91 -34.92 -10.01
CA TRP A 4 35.70 -34.19 -9.74
C TRP A 4 35.92 -33.20 -8.59
N GLU A 5 36.60 -33.61 -7.52
CA GLU A 5 36.99 -32.73 -6.41
C GLU A 5 37.93 -31.61 -6.88
N ALA A 6 38.86 -31.94 -7.78
CA ALA A 6 39.77 -30.99 -8.42
C ALA A 6 39.10 -30.15 -9.53
N ARG A 7 37.78 -30.34 -9.82
CA ARG A 7 37.04 -29.69 -10.89
C ARG A 7 37.62 -29.86 -12.29
N LEU A 8 38.39 -30.91 -12.52
CA LEU A 8 39.00 -31.22 -13.80
C LEU A 8 38.07 -32.00 -14.75
N SER A 9 37.03 -32.62 -14.23
CA SER A 9 35.95 -33.24 -14.97
C SER A 9 34.65 -33.24 -14.16
N GLN A 10 33.52 -33.40 -14.85
CA GLN A 10 32.23 -33.63 -14.20
C GLN A 10 31.87 -35.12 -14.27
N PRO A 11 31.16 -35.67 -13.27
CA PRO A 11 30.62 -37.01 -13.34
C PRO A 11 29.58 -37.13 -14.44
N GLU A 12 29.49 -38.28 -15.09
CA GLU A 12 28.40 -38.59 -16.03
C GLU A 12 27.09 -38.80 -15.27
N LEU A 13 25.96 -38.54 -15.94
CA LEU A 13 24.63 -38.63 -15.32
C LEU A 13 24.38 -40.03 -14.72
N SER A 14 24.82 -41.11 -15.38
CA SER A 14 24.74 -42.46 -14.87
C SER A 14 25.45 -42.63 -13.53
N THR A 15 26.65 -42.08 -13.40
CA THR A 15 27.41 -42.10 -12.14
C THR A 15 26.72 -41.29 -11.04
N ILE A 16 26.08 -40.16 -11.37
CA ILE A 16 25.30 -39.38 -10.40
C ILE A 16 24.10 -40.19 -9.89
N MET A 17 23.40 -40.90 -10.79
CA MET A 17 22.29 -41.80 -10.42
C MET A 17 22.76 -42.96 -9.51
N GLU A 18 23.89 -43.60 -9.83
CA GLU A 18 24.49 -44.67 -9.00
C GLU A 18 24.90 -44.14 -7.61
N LEU A 19 25.43 -42.91 -7.53
CA LEU A 19 25.78 -42.30 -6.26
C LEU A 19 24.54 -41.95 -5.45
N ALA A 20 23.47 -41.46 -6.08
CA ALA A 20 22.21 -41.17 -5.42
C ALA A 20 21.62 -42.45 -4.81
N ASP A 21 21.64 -43.56 -5.55
CA ASP A 21 21.18 -44.87 -5.11
C ASP A 21 22.06 -45.41 -3.96
N PHE A 22 23.38 -45.27 -4.08
CA PHE A 22 24.33 -45.68 -3.04
C PHE A 22 24.15 -44.94 -1.72
N PHE A 23 23.83 -43.63 -1.77
CA PHE A 23 23.61 -42.80 -0.58
C PHE A 23 22.15 -42.79 -0.12
N ASP A 24 21.28 -43.58 -0.72
CA ASP A 24 19.83 -43.63 -0.43
C ASP A 24 19.20 -42.23 -0.45
N THR A 25 19.51 -41.46 -1.51
CA THR A 25 19.05 -40.09 -1.69
C THR A 25 18.57 -39.87 -3.11
N SER A 26 17.85 -38.76 -3.37
CA SER A 26 17.47 -38.40 -4.74
C SER A 26 18.63 -37.72 -5.48
N VAL A 27 18.64 -37.85 -6.81
CA VAL A 27 19.58 -37.13 -7.68
C VAL A 27 19.50 -35.63 -7.45
N ASP A 28 18.30 -35.10 -7.26
CA ASP A 28 18.07 -33.67 -6.99
C ASP A 28 18.72 -33.23 -5.66
N ALA A 29 18.56 -34.05 -4.61
CA ALA A 29 19.17 -33.77 -3.31
C ALA A 29 20.70 -33.87 -3.38
N LEU A 30 21.23 -34.88 -4.10
CA LEU A 30 22.66 -35.05 -4.30
C LEU A 30 23.30 -33.89 -5.05
N LEU A 31 22.56 -33.30 -6.03
CA LEU A 31 23.00 -32.14 -6.80
C LEU A 31 22.72 -30.80 -6.08
N GLY A 32 22.11 -30.83 -4.90
CA GLY A 32 21.66 -29.61 -4.22
C GLY A 32 20.56 -28.86 -4.97
N PHE A 33 19.82 -29.58 -5.84
CA PHE A 33 18.74 -29.01 -6.60
C PHE A 33 17.48 -29.00 -5.74
N GLU A 34 17.05 -27.82 -5.33
CA GLU A 34 15.74 -27.62 -4.71
C GLU A 34 14.68 -27.47 -5.80
N PHE A 35 13.63 -28.30 -5.75
CA PHE A 35 12.49 -28.18 -6.65
C PHE A 35 11.80 -26.84 -6.37
N ARG A 36 12.02 -25.85 -7.23
CA ARG A 36 11.29 -24.59 -7.20
C ARG A 36 10.03 -24.72 -8.03
N ASP A 37 8.89 -24.47 -7.43
CA ASP A 37 7.66 -24.35 -8.18
C ASP A 37 7.76 -23.15 -9.14
N ASN A 38 7.86 -23.46 -10.43
CA ASN A 38 8.03 -22.47 -11.50
C ASN A 38 6.71 -22.11 -12.19
N ARG A 39 5.58 -22.47 -11.61
CA ARG A 39 4.26 -21.97 -12.08
C ARG A 39 4.18 -20.46 -11.92
N LEU A 40 3.35 -19.84 -12.73
CA LEU A 40 3.14 -18.39 -12.74
C LEU A 40 2.87 -17.83 -11.35
N SER A 41 1.89 -18.40 -10.64
CA SER A 41 1.48 -17.94 -9.31
C SER A 41 2.59 -18.00 -8.27
N ALA A 42 3.40 -19.07 -8.32
CA ALA A 42 4.55 -19.24 -7.40
C ALA A 42 5.66 -18.23 -7.71
N GLN A 43 5.92 -17.94 -8.98
CA GLN A 43 6.90 -16.91 -9.36
C GLN A 43 6.44 -15.51 -8.95
N ALA A 44 5.18 -15.16 -9.16
CA ALA A 44 4.61 -13.88 -8.71
C ALA A 44 4.67 -13.73 -7.17
N ALA A 45 4.38 -14.81 -6.43
CA ALA A 45 4.50 -14.83 -4.98
C ALA A 45 5.94 -14.58 -4.52
N ARG A 46 6.92 -15.25 -5.11
CA ARG A 46 8.35 -15.05 -4.81
C ARG A 46 8.83 -13.62 -5.06
N LEU A 47 8.42 -12.99 -6.16
CA LEU A 47 8.77 -11.58 -6.41
C LEU A 47 8.25 -10.66 -5.29
N ARG A 48 7.06 -10.95 -4.77
CA ARG A 48 6.49 -10.23 -3.62
C ARG A 48 7.29 -10.49 -2.34
N GLU A 49 7.71 -11.73 -2.09
CA GLU A 49 8.53 -12.10 -0.94
C GLU A 49 9.89 -11.40 -0.97
N TYR A 50 10.59 -11.37 -2.11
CA TYR A 50 11.83 -10.62 -2.29
C TYR A 50 11.66 -9.13 -2.03
N CYS A 51 10.53 -8.56 -2.46
CA CYS A 51 10.20 -7.16 -2.22
C CYS A 51 10.01 -6.87 -0.70
N ILE A 52 9.28 -7.73 0.01
CA ILE A 52 9.03 -7.62 1.46
C ILE A 52 10.31 -7.85 2.27
N ALA A 53 11.10 -8.83 1.87
CA ALA A 53 12.36 -9.20 2.55
C ALA A 53 13.52 -8.22 2.23
N HIS A 54 13.33 -7.26 1.32
CA HIS A 54 14.40 -6.39 0.81
C HIS A 54 15.61 -7.17 0.31
N ASP A 55 15.36 -8.32 -0.34
CA ASP A 55 16.43 -9.18 -0.88
C ASP A 55 16.73 -8.82 -2.34
N ARG A 56 17.88 -8.17 -2.54
CA ARG A 56 18.33 -7.71 -3.87
C ARG A 56 18.55 -8.82 -4.89
N SER A 57 18.72 -10.07 -4.46
CA SER A 57 18.82 -11.22 -5.37
C SER A 57 17.55 -11.41 -6.19
N GLY A 58 16.42 -10.91 -5.68
CA GLY A 58 15.14 -10.88 -6.37
C GLY A 58 15.16 -10.16 -7.73
N LEU A 59 16.09 -9.21 -7.97
CA LEU A 59 16.21 -8.55 -9.27
C LEU A 59 16.62 -9.54 -10.38
N GLN A 60 17.48 -10.51 -10.08
CA GLN A 60 17.86 -11.55 -11.04
C GLN A 60 16.69 -12.52 -11.29
N GLU A 61 15.94 -12.86 -10.25
CA GLU A 61 14.75 -13.71 -10.36
C GLU A 61 13.63 -12.98 -11.14
N ALA A 62 13.48 -11.66 -10.95
CA ALA A 62 12.54 -10.86 -11.73
C ALA A 62 12.86 -10.89 -13.24
N GLU A 63 14.13 -10.75 -13.64
CA GLU A 63 14.52 -10.83 -15.05
C GLU A 63 14.29 -12.23 -15.64
N LYS A 64 14.53 -13.31 -14.85
CA LYS A 64 14.21 -14.67 -15.29
C LYS A 64 12.70 -14.87 -15.48
N ALA A 65 11.90 -14.34 -14.53
CA ALA A 65 10.45 -14.42 -14.60
C ALA A 65 9.89 -13.63 -15.78
N LEU A 66 10.39 -12.41 -16.04
CA LEU A 66 10.02 -11.57 -17.17
C LEU A 66 10.36 -12.21 -18.52
N LYS A 67 11.52 -12.88 -18.63
CA LYS A 67 11.87 -13.64 -19.84
C LYS A 67 10.92 -14.82 -20.10
N LYS A 68 10.47 -15.47 -19.04
CA LYS A 68 9.56 -16.62 -19.13
C LYS A 68 8.10 -16.21 -19.38
N TYR A 69 7.68 -15.10 -18.79
CA TYR A 69 6.31 -14.58 -18.80
C TYR A 69 6.26 -13.08 -19.15
N PRO A 70 6.67 -12.69 -20.38
CA PRO A 70 6.91 -11.28 -20.73
C PRO A 70 5.64 -10.41 -20.76
N HIS A 71 4.46 -11.02 -20.94
CA HIS A 71 3.17 -10.32 -21.09
C HIS A 71 2.18 -10.77 -20.02
N THR A 72 2.63 -10.87 -18.79
CA THR A 72 1.80 -11.30 -17.66
C THR A 72 1.76 -10.22 -16.60
N PHE A 73 0.56 -9.76 -16.26
CA PHE A 73 0.34 -8.68 -15.29
C PHE A 73 1.08 -8.92 -13.98
N ASP A 74 0.86 -10.08 -13.32
CA ASP A 74 1.40 -10.37 -11.99
C ASP A 74 2.92 -10.34 -11.95
N ILE A 75 3.58 -10.83 -12.99
CA ILE A 75 5.05 -10.83 -13.08
C ILE A 75 5.57 -9.43 -13.32
N MET A 76 5.00 -8.70 -14.28
CA MET A 76 5.42 -7.32 -14.57
C MET A 76 5.18 -6.40 -13.37
N TYR A 77 4.03 -6.52 -12.72
CA TYR A 77 3.70 -5.73 -11.54
C TYR A 77 4.62 -6.04 -10.35
N GLY A 78 4.87 -7.33 -10.09
CA GLY A 78 5.80 -7.78 -9.05
C GLY A 78 7.22 -7.28 -9.30
N ALA A 79 7.72 -7.43 -10.53
CA ALA A 79 9.03 -6.95 -10.94
C ALA A 79 9.13 -5.42 -10.83
N ALA A 80 8.15 -4.68 -11.34
CA ALA A 80 8.13 -3.21 -11.27
C ALA A 80 8.23 -2.69 -9.83
N ASN A 81 7.48 -3.29 -8.89
CA ASN A 81 7.56 -2.92 -7.48
C ASN A 81 8.94 -3.24 -6.90
N LEU A 82 9.51 -4.40 -7.21
CA LEU A 82 10.83 -4.80 -6.73
C LEU A 82 11.92 -3.85 -7.25
N TYR A 83 11.91 -3.53 -8.54
CA TYR A 83 12.82 -2.55 -9.13
C TYR A 83 12.70 -1.19 -8.47
N PHE A 84 11.48 -0.73 -8.19
CA PHE A 84 11.25 0.57 -7.57
C PHE A 84 11.75 0.63 -6.12
N VAL A 85 11.56 -0.43 -5.33
CA VAL A 85 12.09 -0.52 -3.97
C VAL A 85 13.61 -0.34 -3.98
N PHE A 86 14.33 -1.13 -4.80
CA PHE A 86 15.79 -1.03 -4.85
C PHE A 86 16.30 0.24 -5.54
N ALA A 87 15.52 0.81 -6.46
CA ALA A 87 15.83 2.12 -7.04
C ALA A 87 15.83 3.23 -5.98
N THR A 88 14.83 3.23 -5.09
CA THR A 88 14.72 4.24 -4.02
C THR A 88 15.80 4.06 -2.95
N GLU A 89 16.15 2.82 -2.59
CA GLU A 89 17.19 2.54 -1.61
C GLU A 89 18.60 2.91 -2.10
N SER A 90 18.89 2.62 -3.37
CA SER A 90 20.23 2.84 -3.95
C SER A 90 20.37 4.14 -4.72
N HIS A 91 19.28 4.90 -4.90
CA HIS A 91 19.22 6.08 -5.77
C HIS A 91 19.71 5.78 -7.21
N ASP A 92 19.46 4.55 -7.69
CA ASP A 92 19.88 4.12 -9.04
C ASP A 92 18.80 4.47 -10.06
N GLU A 93 19.07 5.49 -10.88
CA GLU A 93 18.17 5.93 -11.94
C GLU A 93 17.83 4.82 -12.96
N ARG A 94 18.76 3.93 -13.25
CA ARG A 94 18.52 2.83 -14.21
C ARG A 94 17.48 1.84 -13.70
N LEU A 95 17.54 1.52 -12.39
CA LEU A 95 16.52 0.67 -11.76
C LEU A 95 15.17 1.39 -11.73
N CYS A 96 15.18 2.70 -11.50
CA CYS A 96 13.97 3.51 -11.50
C CYS A 96 13.32 3.58 -12.90
N ARG A 97 14.11 3.76 -13.97
CA ARG A 97 13.62 3.70 -15.36
C ARG A 97 13.06 2.33 -15.73
N ARG A 98 13.73 1.25 -15.28
CA ARG A 98 13.22 -0.11 -15.49
C ARG A 98 11.90 -0.34 -14.76
N ALA A 99 11.78 0.17 -13.52
CA ALA A 99 10.51 0.13 -12.77
C ALA A 99 9.39 0.87 -13.51
N LEU A 100 9.69 2.06 -14.08
CA LEU A 100 8.71 2.84 -14.85
C LEU A 100 8.22 2.09 -16.09
N GLU A 101 9.15 1.58 -16.91
CA GLU A 101 8.82 0.80 -18.10
C GLU A 101 7.89 -0.39 -17.79
N LEU A 102 8.25 -1.15 -16.74
CA LEU A 102 7.46 -2.30 -16.32
C LEU A 102 6.09 -1.88 -15.75
N MET A 103 6.02 -0.79 -14.97
CA MET A 103 4.77 -0.31 -14.39
C MET A 103 3.82 0.24 -15.46
N GLU A 104 4.33 0.95 -16.46
CA GLU A 104 3.54 1.39 -17.62
C GLU A 104 3.04 0.19 -18.44
N GLY A 105 3.87 -0.84 -18.61
CA GLY A 105 3.46 -2.10 -19.22
C GLY A 105 2.35 -2.82 -18.48
N THR A 106 2.31 -2.75 -17.14
CA THR A 106 1.21 -3.35 -16.37
C THR A 106 -0.13 -2.67 -16.62
N LEU A 107 -0.13 -1.37 -16.90
CA LEU A 107 -1.36 -0.63 -17.23
C LEU A 107 -2.04 -1.20 -18.51
N VAL A 108 -1.25 -1.57 -19.50
CA VAL A 108 -1.75 -2.21 -20.72
C VAL A 108 -2.35 -3.59 -20.42
N LEU A 109 -1.83 -4.27 -19.42
CA LEU A 109 -2.25 -5.63 -19.05
C LEU A 109 -3.27 -5.67 -17.90
N ILE A 110 -3.82 -4.53 -17.49
CA ILE A 110 -4.71 -4.43 -16.32
C ILE A 110 -5.92 -5.35 -16.38
N ALA A 111 -6.41 -5.66 -17.59
CA ALA A 111 -7.51 -6.61 -17.79
C ALA A 111 -7.18 -8.05 -17.33
N GLN A 112 -5.91 -8.41 -17.16
CA GLN A 112 -5.48 -9.72 -16.64
C GLN A 112 -5.49 -9.73 -15.09
N ASN A 113 -5.56 -8.56 -14.45
CA ASN A 113 -5.53 -8.48 -12.99
C ASN A 113 -6.77 -9.09 -12.34
N THR A 114 -6.55 -9.94 -11.34
CA THR A 114 -7.62 -10.57 -10.55
C THR A 114 -7.66 -10.07 -9.10
N ASP A 115 -6.68 -9.27 -8.67
CA ASP A 115 -6.68 -8.69 -7.33
C ASP A 115 -7.59 -7.44 -7.29
N PRO A 116 -8.72 -7.47 -6.55
CA PRO A 116 -9.64 -6.34 -6.48
C PRO A 116 -9.04 -5.09 -5.81
N LYS A 117 -7.89 -5.22 -5.15
CA LYS A 117 -7.17 -4.10 -4.54
C LYS A 117 -6.31 -3.32 -5.53
N ILE A 118 -6.11 -3.84 -6.74
CA ILE A 118 -5.29 -3.21 -7.77
C ILE A 118 -6.23 -2.80 -8.90
N ASN A 119 -6.20 -1.53 -9.26
CA ASN A 119 -6.93 -0.96 -10.38
C ASN A 119 -6.05 0.09 -11.09
N GLU A 120 -6.54 0.64 -12.18
CA GLU A 120 -5.80 1.65 -12.95
C GLU A 120 -5.34 2.83 -12.09
N SER A 121 -6.18 3.30 -11.15
CA SER A 121 -5.81 4.42 -10.30
C SER A 121 -4.60 4.10 -9.39
N ILE A 122 -4.52 2.87 -8.87
CA ILE A 122 -3.33 2.43 -8.13
C ILE A 122 -2.09 2.46 -9.02
N LEU A 123 -2.22 2.03 -10.28
CA LEU A 123 -1.10 2.05 -11.23
C LEU A 123 -0.69 3.48 -11.57
N TYR A 124 -1.64 4.40 -11.84
CA TYR A 124 -1.33 5.81 -12.06
C TYR A 124 -0.58 6.44 -10.87
N GLY A 125 -1.03 6.17 -9.65
CA GLY A 125 -0.34 6.63 -8.45
C GLY A 125 1.09 6.08 -8.33
N LYS A 126 1.32 4.81 -8.69
CA LYS A 126 2.66 4.20 -8.70
C LYS A 126 3.55 4.78 -9.80
N ILE A 127 3.04 4.91 -11.02
CA ILE A 127 3.75 5.55 -12.16
C ILE A 127 4.17 6.98 -11.77
N ALA A 128 3.26 7.75 -11.19
CA ALA A 128 3.58 9.12 -10.75
C ALA A 128 4.70 9.16 -9.69
N LYS A 129 4.68 8.26 -8.70
CA LYS A 129 5.74 8.15 -7.69
C LYS A 129 7.10 7.82 -8.32
N ILE A 130 7.13 6.92 -9.29
CA ILE A 130 8.36 6.55 -10.00
C ILE A 130 8.87 7.74 -10.83
N ARG A 131 7.98 8.48 -11.51
CA ARG A 131 8.35 9.68 -12.27
C ARG A 131 8.90 10.80 -11.37
N ILE A 132 8.30 11.01 -10.19
CA ILE A 132 8.82 11.96 -9.20
C ILE A 132 10.25 11.56 -8.77
N ALA A 133 10.48 10.28 -8.52
CA ALA A 133 11.81 9.79 -8.15
C ALA A 133 12.85 9.95 -9.29
N LEU A 134 12.41 10.02 -10.54
CA LEU A 134 13.23 10.32 -11.73
C LEU A 134 13.42 11.83 -11.97
N GLY A 135 12.79 12.69 -11.17
CA GLY A 135 12.79 14.13 -11.40
C GLY A 135 11.80 14.58 -12.50
N GLU A 136 10.99 13.68 -13.04
CA GLU A 136 9.97 13.95 -14.07
C GLU A 136 8.69 14.48 -13.42
N THR A 137 8.82 15.45 -12.51
CA THR A 137 7.75 15.89 -11.60
C THR A 137 6.56 16.51 -12.32
N GLU A 138 6.77 17.29 -13.38
CA GLU A 138 5.67 17.88 -14.15
C GLU A 138 4.86 16.82 -14.91
N GLN A 139 5.51 15.77 -15.41
CA GLN A 139 4.81 14.66 -16.08
C GLN A 139 4.00 13.84 -15.07
N ALA A 140 4.55 13.60 -13.88
CA ALA A 140 3.85 12.96 -12.78
C ALA A 140 2.61 13.76 -12.37
N LEU A 141 2.77 15.08 -12.22
CA LEU A 141 1.68 15.99 -11.87
C LEU A 141 0.58 15.99 -12.93
N ALA A 142 0.93 16.05 -14.21
CA ALA A 142 -0.03 16.00 -15.31
C ALA A 142 -0.83 14.69 -15.30
N LEU A 143 -0.15 13.55 -15.06
CA LEU A 143 -0.78 12.24 -14.95
C LEU A 143 -1.77 12.18 -13.78
N LEU A 144 -1.35 12.62 -12.60
CA LEU A 144 -2.20 12.63 -11.41
C LEU A 144 -3.42 13.54 -11.59
N LYS A 145 -3.25 14.73 -12.15
CA LYS A 145 -4.37 15.65 -12.41
C LYS A 145 -5.37 15.08 -13.41
N ALA A 146 -4.90 14.42 -14.47
CA ALA A 146 -5.77 13.79 -15.48
C ALA A 146 -6.62 12.66 -14.88
N HIS A 147 -6.15 12.00 -13.83
CA HIS A 147 -6.81 10.85 -13.22
C HIS A 147 -7.30 11.11 -11.79
N ASN A 148 -7.44 12.37 -11.37
CA ASN A 148 -7.85 12.76 -10.01
C ASN A 148 -9.38 12.68 -9.78
N ALA A 149 -10.03 11.62 -10.25
CA ALA A 149 -11.47 11.46 -10.06
C ALA A 149 -11.81 11.40 -8.55
N GLY A 150 -12.77 12.22 -8.13
CA GLY A 150 -13.18 12.28 -6.73
C GLY A 150 -12.10 12.77 -5.76
N GLY A 151 -11.06 13.43 -6.25
CA GLY A 151 -9.99 13.97 -5.40
C GLY A 151 -9.03 12.92 -4.83
N MET A 152 -8.98 11.72 -5.42
CA MET A 152 -8.22 10.61 -4.85
C MET A 152 -6.69 10.81 -4.82
N PHE A 153 -6.17 11.75 -5.63
CA PHE A 153 -4.76 12.13 -5.68
C PHE A 153 -4.51 13.55 -5.18
N SER A 154 -5.51 14.23 -4.61
CA SER A 154 -5.39 15.63 -4.22
C SER A 154 -4.27 15.86 -3.20
N ASP A 155 -4.07 14.94 -2.27
CA ASP A 155 -2.99 14.95 -1.29
C ASP A 155 -1.60 14.84 -1.95
N VAL A 156 -1.42 13.90 -2.88
CA VAL A 156 -0.15 13.69 -3.60
C VAL A 156 0.13 14.88 -4.54
N ILE A 157 -0.88 15.36 -5.27
CA ILE A 157 -0.78 16.55 -6.13
C ILE A 157 -0.35 17.75 -5.30
N ALA A 158 -0.99 17.99 -4.17
CA ALA A 158 -0.69 19.11 -3.30
C ALA A 158 0.74 19.04 -2.73
N LEU A 159 1.14 17.85 -2.25
CA LEU A 159 2.50 17.65 -1.72
C LEU A 159 3.56 17.89 -2.80
N THR A 160 3.33 17.38 -4.01
CA THR A 160 4.22 17.59 -5.16
C THR A 160 4.32 19.05 -5.55
N LEU A 161 3.18 19.75 -5.62
CA LEU A 161 3.14 21.18 -5.94
C LEU A 161 3.89 22.03 -4.91
N ALA A 162 3.60 21.82 -3.63
CA ALA A 162 4.19 22.61 -2.54
C ALA A 162 5.65 22.23 -2.26
N GLY A 163 5.95 20.93 -2.24
CA GLY A 163 7.25 20.38 -1.88
C GLY A 163 8.27 20.47 -3.01
N ASP A 164 7.97 19.83 -4.13
CA ASP A 164 8.93 19.68 -5.22
C ASP A 164 8.96 20.91 -6.15
N LEU A 165 7.77 21.41 -6.54
CA LEU A 165 7.65 22.48 -7.52
C LEU A 165 7.57 23.89 -6.91
N LYS A 166 7.45 24.04 -5.59
CA LYS A 166 7.33 25.31 -4.87
C LYS A 166 6.16 26.19 -5.33
N ARG A 167 5.06 25.56 -5.78
CA ARG A 167 3.84 26.20 -6.30
C ARG A 167 2.75 26.22 -5.22
N ALA A 168 3.00 26.95 -4.11
CA ALA A 168 2.18 26.92 -2.90
C ALA A 168 0.72 27.34 -3.15
N ASP A 169 0.49 28.40 -3.94
CA ASP A 169 -0.86 28.89 -4.21
C ASP A 169 -1.72 27.85 -4.95
N GLU A 170 -1.14 27.15 -5.91
CA GLU A 170 -1.82 26.07 -6.63
C GLU A 170 -2.05 24.85 -5.73
N ALA A 171 -1.09 24.54 -4.87
CA ALA A 171 -1.19 23.43 -3.91
C ALA A 171 -2.36 23.63 -2.94
N HIS A 172 -2.64 24.88 -2.56
CA HIS A 172 -3.63 25.20 -1.54
C HIS A 172 -5.02 24.67 -1.87
N ILE A 173 -5.44 24.73 -3.13
CA ILE A 173 -6.73 24.21 -3.60
C ILE A 173 -6.82 22.70 -3.34
N TYR A 174 -5.79 21.95 -3.72
CA TYR A 174 -5.74 20.50 -3.53
C TYR A 174 -5.59 20.09 -2.06
N LEU A 175 -4.88 20.91 -1.25
CA LEU A 175 -4.78 20.70 0.20
C LEU A 175 -6.15 20.83 0.87
N ALA A 176 -6.92 21.84 0.51
CA ALA A 176 -8.27 22.07 1.04
C ALA A 176 -9.19 20.89 0.68
N ASP A 177 -9.18 20.45 -0.58
CA ASP A 177 -9.95 19.30 -1.03
C ASP A 177 -9.56 18.01 -0.31
N ALA A 178 -8.26 17.75 -0.20
CA ALA A 178 -7.73 16.55 0.48
C ALA A 178 -8.11 16.57 1.97
N LEU A 179 -8.01 17.71 2.64
CA LEU A 179 -8.37 17.84 4.05
C LEU A 179 -9.86 17.55 4.26
N LEU A 180 -10.72 18.15 3.43
CA LEU A 180 -12.17 17.94 3.51
C LEU A 180 -12.54 16.46 3.29
N LEU A 181 -12.02 15.85 2.23
CA LEU A 181 -12.31 14.44 1.88
C LEU A 181 -11.81 13.47 2.96
N ASN A 182 -10.59 13.67 3.45
CA ASN A 182 -10.03 12.77 4.47
C ASN A 182 -10.73 12.95 5.83
N THR A 183 -11.14 14.19 6.17
CA THR A 183 -11.95 14.44 7.37
C THR A 183 -13.31 13.74 7.27
N ALA A 184 -13.98 13.83 6.12
CA ALA A 184 -15.25 13.13 5.91
C ALA A 184 -15.11 11.60 6.03
N LYS A 185 -14.04 11.02 5.45
CA LYS A 185 -13.73 9.61 5.60
C LYS A 185 -13.45 9.21 7.06
N LEU A 186 -12.71 10.03 7.79
CA LEU A 186 -12.43 9.81 9.21
C LEU A 186 -13.72 9.74 10.04
N VAL A 187 -14.66 10.68 9.80
CA VAL A 187 -15.99 10.68 10.44
C VAL A 187 -16.74 9.38 10.14
N GLN A 188 -16.78 8.95 8.88
CA GLN A 188 -17.46 7.71 8.49
C GLN A 188 -16.84 6.47 9.14
N ILE A 189 -15.51 6.40 9.21
CA ILE A 189 -14.78 5.30 9.86
C ILE A 189 -15.12 5.27 11.36
N ALA A 190 -15.07 6.41 12.04
CA ALA A 190 -15.40 6.50 13.46
C ALA A 190 -16.83 6.04 13.74
N LEU A 191 -17.82 6.49 12.95
CA LEU A 191 -19.20 6.02 13.04
C LEU A 191 -19.33 4.53 12.79
N GLY A 192 -18.59 3.98 11.82
CA GLY A 192 -18.57 2.54 11.56
C GLY A 192 -18.11 1.73 12.78
N TYR A 193 -17.03 2.17 13.44
CA TYR A 193 -16.57 1.54 14.70
C TYR A 193 -17.60 1.66 15.82
N VAL A 194 -18.17 2.85 16.02
CA VAL A 194 -19.18 3.09 17.05
C VAL A 194 -20.39 2.18 16.84
N ASN A 195 -20.89 2.06 15.61
CA ASN A 195 -22.00 1.16 15.29
C ASN A 195 -21.64 -0.31 15.59
N ALA A 196 -20.45 -0.75 15.20
CA ALA A 196 -19.98 -2.10 15.49
C ALA A 196 -19.90 -2.39 17.00
N TYR A 197 -19.41 -1.42 17.80
CA TYR A 197 -19.36 -1.53 19.25
C TYR A 197 -20.76 -1.52 19.87
N PHE A 198 -21.68 -0.70 19.37
CA PHE A 198 -23.06 -0.69 19.87
C PHE A 198 -23.77 -2.04 19.61
N ILE A 199 -23.62 -2.61 18.41
CA ILE A 199 -24.17 -3.94 18.10
C ILE A 199 -23.65 -5.00 19.06
N LYS A 200 -22.34 -4.92 19.42
CA LYS A 200 -21.70 -5.84 20.36
C LYS A 200 -21.89 -5.47 21.83
N LYS A 201 -22.66 -4.42 22.15
CA LYS A 201 -22.86 -3.86 23.50
C LYS A 201 -21.54 -3.50 24.22
N GLN A 202 -20.52 -3.13 23.45
CA GLN A 202 -19.21 -2.70 23.96
C GLN A 202 -19.18 -1.16 24.14
N PHE A 203 -20.04 -0.66 25.02
CA PHE A 203 -20.29 0.78 25.16
C PHE A 203 -19.07 1.58 25.62
N SER A 204 -18.17 0.99 26.42
CA SER A 204 -16.91 1.63 26.82
C SER A 204 -16.02 1.92 25.59
N LEU A 205 -15.84 0.95 24.70
CA LEU A 205 -15.05 1.14 23.48
C LEU A 205 -15.70 2.14 22.51
N ALA A 206 -17.03 2.15 22.44
CA ALA A 206 -17.76 3.16 21.70
C ALA A 206 -17.51 4.56 22.24
N ALA A 207 -17.54 4.74 23.57
CA ALA A 207 -17.26 6.02 24.22
C ALA A 207 -15.83 6.49 23.98
N GLU A 208 -14.84 5.59 24.07
CA GLU A 208 -13.43 5.89 23.76
C GLU A 208 -13.26 6.37 22.32
N MET A 209 -13.85 5.65 21.34
CA MET A 209 -13.79 6.04 19.92
C MET A 209 -14.45 7.40 19.67
N LEU A 210 -15.61 7.68 20.29
CA LEU A 210 -16.32 8.95 20.17
C LEU A 210 -15.51 10.11 20.76
N ASN A 211 -14.90 9.92 21.91
CA ASN A 211 -14.05 10.94 22.52
C ASN A 211 -12.80 11.22 21.68
N TRP A 212 -12.16 10.17 21.17
CA TRP A 212 -11.01 10.31 20.28
C TRP A 212 -11.37 11.08 19.01
N ALA A 213 -12.47 10.70 18.35
CA ALA A 213 -12.91 11.33 17.11
C ALA A 213 -13.32 12.80 17.33
N ALA A 214 -14.08 13.09 18.39
CA ALA A 214 -14.47 14.45 18.74
C ALA A 214 -13.26 15.34 19.05
N GLY A 215 -12.27 14.81 19.81
CA GLY A 215 -11.03 15.51 20.12
C GLY A 215 -10.21 15.84 18.87
N THR A 216 -10.08 14.85 17.95
CA THR A 216 -9.39 15.04 16.67
C THR A 216 -10.05 16.10 15.82
N LEU A 217 -11.38 16.07 15.66
CA LEU A 217 -12.11 17.06 14.88
C LEU A 217 -12.07 18.47 15.49
N SER A 218 -12.10 18.56 16.82
CA SER A 218 -11.97 19.85 17.52
C SER A 218 -10.61 20.50 17.26
N GLY A 219 -9.55 19.71 17.10
CA GLY A 219 -8.21 20.19 16.75
C GLY A 219 -8.10 20.76 15.33
N LEU A 220 -9.04 20.44 14.43
CA LEU A 220 -9.08 20.96 13.07
C LEU A 220 -9.81 22.31 12.96
N LYS A 221 -10.48 22.77 14.03
CA LYS A 221 -11.20 24.05 14.02
C LYS A 221 -10.24 25.21 14.18
N ASN A 222 -10.51 26.27 13.42
CA ASN A 222 -9.81 27.53 13.58
C ASN A 222 -10.62 28.47 14.52
N GLY A 223 -10.23 28.52 15.79
CA GLY A 223 -10.91 29.36 16.77
C GLY A 223 -12.34 28.89 17.11
N ASN A 224 -13.21 29.87 17.44
CA ASN A 224 -14.57 29.60 17.84
C ASN A 224 -15.60 29.88 16.70
N GLU A 225 -15.14 30.04 15.47
CA GLU A 225 -16.05 30.27 14.37
C GLU A 225 -16.90 29.03 14.07
N PRO A 226 -18.22 29.21 13.87
CA PRO A 226 -19.10 28.09 13.53
C PRO A 226 -18.70 27.44 12.21
N CYS A 227 -18.56 26.11 12.22
CA CYS A 227 -18.24 25.36 11.02
C CYS A 227 -19.01 24.02 10.96
N PHE A 228 -18.92 23.31 9.85
CA PHE A 228 -19.64 22.03 9.70
C PHE A 228 -19.23 20.97 10.73
N LEU A 229 -18.00 21.05 11.26
CA LEU A 229 -17.50 20.12 12.29
C LEU A 229 -18.29 20.25 13.61
N ASP A 230 -18.95 21.38 13.88
CA ASP A 230 -19.79 21.55 15.07
C ASP A 230 -20.98 20.61 15.05
N LYS A 231 -21.61 20.43 13.89
CA LYS A 231 -22.71 19.48 13.72
C LYS A 231 -22.26 18.03 13.94
N VAL A 232 -21.05 17.70 13.45
CA VAL A 232 -20.48 16.36 13.58
C VAL A 232 -20.11 16.09 15.05
N THR A 233 -19.45 17.03 15.72
CA THR A 233 -19.08 16.90 17.14
C THR A 233 -20.31 16.86 18.06
N ALA A 234 -21.38 17.62 17.74
CA ALA A 234 -22.66 17.54 18.45
C ALA A 234 -23.30 16.14 18.30
N MET A 235 -23.28 15.57 17.08
CA MET A 235 -23.74 14.19 16.82
C MET A 235 -22.92 13.17 17.61
N PHE A 236 -21.60 13.29 17.63
CA PHE A 236 -20.75 12.42 18.45
C PHE A 236 -21.03 12.56 19.94
N GLY A 237 -21.30 13.79 20.42
CA GLY A 237 -21.70 14.05 21.79
C GLY A 237 -23.03 13.36 22.18
N ALA A 238 -24.00 13.33 21.26
CA ALA A 238 -25.26 12.62 21.45
C ALA A 238 -25.04 11.08 21.50
N CYS A 239 -24.23 10.52 20.60
CA CYS A 239 -23.87 9.10 20.63
C CYS A 239 -23.08 8.72 21.90
N LEU A 240 -22.19 9.61 22.35
CA LEU A 240 -21.44 9.43 23.60
C LEU A 240 -22.38 9.39 24.82
N ALA A 241 -23.36 10.30 24.88
CA ALA A 241 -24.34 10.30 25.95
C ALA A 241 -25.17 8.99 25.96
N TYR A 242 -25.53 8.47 24.80
CA TYR A 242 -26.18 7.17 24.72
C TYR A 242 -25.29 6.04 25.26
N ALA A 243 -24.03 5.98 24.86
CA ALA A 243 -23.10 4.99 25.37
C ALA A 243 -22.94 5.07 26.90
N GLN A 244 -22.85 6.28 27.45
CA GLN A 244 -22.76 6.53 28.90
C GLN A 244 -24.03 6.09 29.65
N LEU A 245 -25.21 6.32 29.09
CA LEU A 245 -26.47 5.82 29.65
C LEU A 245 -26.51 4.30 29.74
N GLU A 246 -26.10 3.62 28.68
CA GLU A 246 -26.02 2.14 28.64
C GLU A 246 -24.99 1.56 29.63
N MET A 247 -23.99 2.35 30.00
CA MET A 247 -23.02 2.03 31.08
C MET A 247 -23.53 2.38 32.48
N GLY A 248 -24.70 3.00 32.61
CA GLY A 248 -25.28 3.42 33.91
C GLY A 248 -24.75 4.77 34.40
N ASP A 249 -23.97 5.53 33.62
CA ASP A 249 -23.44 6.83 34.02
C ASP A 249 -24.33 7.98 33.50
N GLU A 250 -25.45 8.17 34.19
CA GLU A 250 -26.41 9.25 33.88
C GLU A 250 -25.79 10.65 33.99
N ALA A 251 -24.88 10.85 34.92
CA ALA A 251 -24.27 12.16 35.15
C ALA A 251 -23.38 12.57 33.96
N ALA A 252 -22.54 11.66 33.51
CA ALA A 252 -21.70 11.86 32.33
C ALA A 252 -22.55 12.04 31.07
N ALA A 253 -23.62 11.25 30.91
CA ALA A 253 -24.53 11.36 29.76
C ALA A 253 -25.21 12.75 29.68
N ARG A 254 -25.71 13.27 30.81
CA ARG A 254 -26.29 14.63 30.86
C ARG A 254 -25.26 15.70 30.54
N ALA A 255 -24.01 15.56 31.02
CA ALA A 255 -22.92 16.47 30.72
C ALA A 255 -22.56 16.45 29.21
N SER A 256 -22.51 15.28 28.60
CA SER A 256 -22.24 15.12 27.17
C SER A 256 -23.34 15.73 26.28
N LEU A 257 -24.63 15.53 26.62
CA LEU A 257 -25.75 16.16 25.93
C LEU A 257 -25.75 17.69 26.08
N LYS A 258 -25.39 18.21 27.25
CA LYS A 258 -25.30 19.66 27.47
C LYS A 258 -24.21 20.27 26.60
N ARG A 259 -23.07 19.63 26.49
CA ARG A 259 -21.97 20.05 25.60
C ARG A 259 -22.41 20.01 24.13
N ALA A 260 -23.05 18.92 23.68
CA ALA A 260 -23.53 18.77 22.30
C ALA A 260 -24.59 19.83 21.89
N LYS A 261 -25.37 20.38 22.84
CA LYS A 261 -26.35 21.46 22.58
C LYS A 261 -25.72 22.83 22.56
N GLY A 262 -24.57 23.01 23.15
CA GLY A 262 -23.89 24.31 23.24
C GLY A 262 -22.85 24.52 22.14
N THR A 263 -22.68 23.53 21.28
CA THR A 263 -21.84 23.57 20.08
C THR A 263 -22.68 23.94 18.87
#